data_f141018179dd563c4f366dd95093d197
#
_entry.id   f141018179dd563c4f366dd95093d197
#
_cell.length_a   1.000
_cell.length_b   1.000
_cell.length_c   1.000
_cell.angle_alpha   90.00
_cell.angle_beta   90.00
_cell.angle_gamma   90.00
#
_symmetry.space_group_name_H-M   'P 1'
#
loop_
_entity.id
_entity.type
_entity.pdbx_description
1 polymer ?
#
loop_
_entity_poly.entity_id
_entity_poly.type
_entity_poly.pdbx_seq_one_letter_code
_entity_poly.pdbx_strand_id
1 'polypeptide(L)'
;MAKLKEKYDVVIVGTGVAGLNCALNLPADKSVLIICKKSPRESDSYLAQGGICRLRGEYDYEEYYNDTMRAGHYENNPAAVERMLRGSREIIDDLIACGVDFARQADGSLAYTREGGHTSARICYHEDCTGSEITSVLMRNVESKKNVRIAPQVIMLDIIEDGENCSGLVVYDVKAKKVKLVRADYTVLASGGIGGAFTNTTNFRAVSGDAVAICLKRGVRVDNINYIQVHPTALYSKRRGRRFLISESVRGEGAHLLDKNFNRFTDELQPRDVVKEAVLAQMKKDGSDFVWLDMRPVPREELESHFPQIVKRCAEEGYDCFTQPVPVAPAIHYFMGGVYSDLNGRTTLNRLYAVGETCCNGVHGKNRLASNSLLESLVFAKSAAKDIAKVYCPLTMAQLSAVKVDISVYSDYKKILEDYKKDLHGALALAEEGKDVNINYGRKGQ
;
A
#
# COMPACT_ATOMS: atom_id res chain seq x y z
N MET A 1 -5.05 9.21 27.55
CA MET A 1 -5.66 9.45 26.21
C MET A 1 -7.16 9.68 26.38
N ALA A 2 -7.72 10.66 25.66
CA ALA A 2 -9.15 10.93 25.72
C ALA A 2 -9.97 9.76 25.13
N LYS A 3 -11.19 9.50 25.67
CA LYS A 3 -12.13 8.47 25.21
C LYS A 3 -12.49 8.70 23.73
N LEU A 4 -12.65 7.67 22.91
CA LEU A 4 -13.20 7.80 21.55
C LEU A 4 -14.58 8.44 21.63
N LYS A 5 -14.88 9.40 20.76
CA LYS A 5 -16.24 9.94 20.60
C LYS A 5 -17.12 8.85 19.98
N GLU A 6 -18.42 8.93 20.20
CA GLU A 6 -19.37 8.01 19.59
C GLU A 6 -19.63 8.30 18.12
N LYS A 7 -19.44 9.57 17.69
CA LYS A 7 -19.60 9.99 16.28
C LYS A 7 -18.46 10.91 15.84
N TYR A 8 -18.07 10.75 14.57
CA TYR A 8 -17.18 11.61 13.80
C TYR A 8 -17.80 11.93 12.44
N ASP A 9 -17.37 13.01 11.81
CA ASP A 9 -17.77 13.32 10.43
C ASP A 9 -17.11 12.31 9.47
N VAL A 10 -15.82 12.02 9.67
CA VAL A 10 -15.09 11.04 8.85
C VAL A 10 -14.26 10.10 9.73
N VAL A 11 -14.33 8.81 9.46
CA VAL A 11 -13.44 7.80 10.03
C VAL A 11 -12.55 7.22 8.93
N ILE A 12 -11.24 7.20 9.18
CA ILE A 12 -10.22 6.67 8.26
C ILE A 12 -9.57 5.46 8.90
N VAL A 13 -9.47 4.35 8.17
CA VAL A 13 -8.82 3.11 8.63
C VAL A 13 -7.44 3.00 7.99
N GLY A 14 -6.40 3.28 8.76
CA GLY A 14 -5.00 3.19 8.34
C GLY A 14 -4.24 4.51 8.40
N THR A 15 -2.96 4.42 8.75
CA THR A 15 -2.01 5.51 8.91
C THR A 15 -0.90 5.50 7.85
N GLY A 16 -1.11 4.78 6.72
CA GLY A 16 -0.29 4.90 5.54
C GLY A 16 -0.47 6.25 4.84
N VAL A 17 0.32 6.52 3.81
CA VAL A 17 0.27 7.81 3.09
C VAL A 17 -1.12 8.14 2.57
N ALA A 18 -1.92 7.14 2.14
CA ALA A 18 -3.29 7.35 1.68
C ALA A 18 -4.19 7.90 2.79
N GLY A 19 -4.20 7.27 3.97
CA GLY A 19 -5.02 7.72 5.10
C GLY A 19 -4.60 9.09 5.62
N LEU A 20 -3.29 9.34 5.73
CA LEU A 20 -2.74 10.61 6.18
C LEU A 20 -3.06 11.74 5.18
N ASN A 21 -2.85 11.50 3.88
CA ASN A 21 -3.12 12.49 2.85
C ASN A 21 -4.62 12.79 2.72
N CYS A 22 -5.48 11.77 2.86
CA CYS A 22 -6.92 11.97 2.93
C CYS A 22 -7.28 12.93 4.09
N ALA A 23 -6.78 12.66 5.30
CA ALA A 23 -7.05 13.51 6.47
C ALA A 23 -6.54 14.95 6.32
N LEU A 24 -5.38 15.15 5.66
CA LEU A 24 -4.83 16.47 5.42
C LEU A 24 -5.69 17.31 4.45
N ASN A 25 -6.36 16.65 3.50
CA ASN A 25 -7.17 17.29 2.46
C ASN A 25 -8.66 17.41 2.82
N LEU A 26 -9.11 16.85 3.95
CA LEU A 26 -10.46 17.08 4.45
C LEU A 26 -10.61 18.51 5.05
N PRO A 27 -11.81 19.11 4.97
CA PRO A 27 -12.06 20.44 5.53
C PRO A 27 -11.77 20.51 7.03
N ALA A 28 -11.23 21.65 7.48
CA ALA A 28 -10.81 21.83 8.88
C ALA A 28 -11.97 21.88 9.89
N ASP A 29 -13.20 22.10 9.43
CA ASP A 29 -14.42 22.05 10.24
C ASP A 29 -14.94 20.63 10.50
N LYS A 30 -14.39 19.61 9.80
CA LYS A 30 -14.81 18.22 9.96
C LYS A 30 -14.02 17.52 11.04
N SER A 31 -14.69 16.82 11.94
CA SER A 31 -14.06 15.95 12.94
C SER A 31 -13.62 14.64 12.30
N VAL A 32 -12.31 14.36 12.32
CA VAL A 32 -11.73 13.18 11.69
C VAL A 32 -11.11 12.25 12.73
N LEU A 33 -11.41 10.96 12.64
CA LEU A 33 -10.73 9.91 13.40
C LEU A 33 -9.92 9.04 12.45
N ILE A 34 -8.65 8.87 12.71
CA ILE A 34 -7.82 7.85 12.06
C ILE A 34 -7.58 6.72 13.05
N ILE A 35 -7.92 5.49 12.69
CA ILE A 35 -7.62 4.30 13.49
C ILE A 35 -6.52 3.47 12.85
N CYS A 36 -5.69 2.82 13.65
CA CYS A 36 -4.72 1.84 13.17
C CYS A 36 -4.55 0.68 14.14
N LYS A 37 -4.30 -0.50 13.57
CA LYS A 37 -4.25 -1.78 14.30
C LYS A 37 -3.08 -1.84 15.29
N LYS A 38 -1.96 -1.24 14.96
CA LYS A 38 -0.70 -1.24 15.73
C LYS A 38 -0.20 0.17 15.98
N SER A 39 1.12 0.38 15.88
CA SER A 39 1.72 1.70 15.90
C SER A 39 1.36 2.47 14.62
N PRO A 40 1.17 3.80 14.68
CA PRO A 40 0.93 4.61 13.49
C PRO A 40 2.05 4.55 12.44
N ARG A 41 3.26 4.16 12.83
CA ARG A 41 4.42 3.99 11.94
C ARG A 41 4.51 2.59 11.32
N GLU A 42 3.68 1.64 11.75
CA GLU A 42 3.62 0.30 11.15
C GLU A 42 2.70 0.29 9.92
N SER A 43 3.12 0.99 8.86
CA SER A 43 2.48 0.97 7.54
C SER A 43 3.50 0.62 6.46
N ASP A 44 3.07 -0.08 5.41
CA ASP A 44 3.98 -0.46 4.32
C ASP A 44 4.47 0.76 3.54
N SER A 45 3.72 1.87 3.57
CA SER A 45 4.19 3.17 3.05
C SER A 45 5.48 3.62 3.72
N TYR A 46 5.62 3.40 5.04
CA TYR A 46 6.84 3.73 5.79
C TYR A 46 8.04 2.90 5.35
N LEU A 47 7.82 1.71 4.77
CA LEU A 47 8.87 0.78 4.34
C LEU A 47 9.32 1.00 2.89
N ALA A 48 8.65 1.85 2.12
CA ALA A 48 8.99 2.05 0.72
C ALA A 48 10.38 2.67 0.59
N GLN A 49 11.28 1.96 -0.10
CA GLN A 49 12.69 2.31 -0.25
C GLN A 49 12.95 3.18 -1.48
N GLY A 50 12.36 2.80 -2.64
CA GLY A 50 12.67 3.40 -3.94
C GLY A 50 12.30 4.88 -4.01
N GLY A 51 11.11 5.19 -4.51
CA GLY A 51 10.71 6.58 -4.62
C GLY A 51 9.25 6.76 -4.99
N ILE A 52 8.96 7.92 -5.54
CA ILE A 52 7.65 8.31 -6.04
C ILE A 52 7.78 8.93 -7.43
N CYS A 53 6.99 8.45 -8.38
CA CYS A 53 7.03 8.96 -9.75
C CYS A 53 6.47 10.38 -9.86
N ARG A 54 7.06 11.18 -10.75
CA ARG A 54 6.60 12.51 -11.11
C ARG A 54 6.66 12.71 -12.61
N LEU A 55 5.58 13.15 -13.22
CA LEU A 55 5.56 13.58 -14.62
C LEU A 55 6.46 14.80 -14.78
N ARG A 56 7.53 14.67 -15.57
CA ARG A 56 8.55 15.73 -15.74
C ARG A 56 8.07 16.92 -16.56
N GLY A 57 7.17 16.65 -17.48
CA GLY A 57 6.57 17.63 -18.38
C GLY A 57 5.63 16.92 -19.35
N GLU A 58 4.95 17.66 -20.23
CA GLU A 58 4.06 17.07 -21.23
C GLU A 58 4.84 16.12 -22.19
N TYR A 59 6.13 16.40 -22.44
CA TYR A 59 7.01 15.56 -23.25
C TYR A 59 7.26 14.15 -22.67
N ASP A 60 7.08 13.97 -21.33
CA ASP A 60 7.26 12.69 -20.64
C ASP A 60 5.95 11.88 -20.55
N TYR A 61 4.80 12.48 -20.91
CA TYR A 61 3.48 11.88 -20.68
C TYR A 61 3.31 10.55 -21.40
N GLU A 62 3.55 10.51 -22.71
CA GLU A 62 3.36 9.32 -23.54
C GLU A 62 4.26 8.15 -23.08
N GLU A 63 5.53 8.43 -22.80
CA GLU A 63 6.44 7.41 -22.31
C GLU A 63 6.00 6.86 -20.96
N TYR A 64 5.64 7.72 -20.01
CA TYR A 64 5.21 7.30 -18.68
C TYR A 64 3.88 6.56 -18.71
N TYR A 65 2.94 7.00 -19.56
CA TYR A 65 1.67 6.31 -19.78
C TYR A 65 1.92 4.90 -20.34
N ASN A 66 2.72 4.78 -21.39
CA ASN A 66 3.04 3.51 -22.03
C ASN A 66 3.82 2.57 -21.11
N ASP A 67 4.76 3.09 -20.30
CA ASP A 67 5.47 2.30 -19.29
C ASP A 67 4.48 1.71 -18.26
N THR A 68 3.53 2.53 -17.79
CA THR A 68 2.52 2.10 -16.81
C THR A 68 1.58 1.06 -17.41
N MET A 69 1.08 1.28 -18.63
CA MET A 69 0.18 0.34 -19.32
C MET A 69 0.89 -0.99 -19.63
N ARG A 70 2.12 -0.92 -20.14
CA ARG A 70 2.93 -2.11 -20.44
C ARG A 70 3.21 -2.92 -19.16
N ALA A 71 3.61 -2.27 -18.08
CA ALA A 71 3.87 -2.94 -16.80
C ALA A 71 2.61 -3.64 -16.28
N GLY A 72 1.44 -3.03 -16.43
CA GLY A 72 0.14 -3.57 -16.03
C GLY A 72 -0.46 -4.60 -17.00
N HIS A 73 0.30 -5.03 -18.03
CA HIS A 73 -0.13 -5.95 -19.08
C HIS A 73 -1.34 -5.44 -19.87
N TYR A 74 -1.52 -4.11 -19.96
CA TYR A 74 -2.65 -3.43 -20.59
C TYR A 74 -4.02 -3.78 -19.96
N GLU A 75 -4.02 -4.33 -18.75
CA GLU A 75 -5.24 -4.56 -17.94
C GLU A 75 -5.54 -3.37 -17.00
N ASN A 76 -4.87 -2.26 -17.20
CA ASN A 76 -5.06 -1.02 -16.46
C ASN A 76 -6.38 -0.33 -16.86
N ASN A 77 -6.94 0.45 -15.93
CA ASN A 77 -7.97 1.44 -16.25
C ASN A 77 -7.30 2.71 -16.83
N PRO A 78 -7.46 3.01 -18.14
CA PRO A 78 -6.77 4.15 -18.77
C PRO A 78 -7.07 5.48 -18.11
N ALA A 79 -8.32 5.73 -17.68
CA ALA A 79 -8.72 6.96 -17.03
C ALA A 79 -8.09 7.12 -15.62
N ALA A 80 -7.89 6.01 -14.91
CA ALA A 80 -7.22 6.02 -13.62
C ALA A 80 -5.70 6.26 -13.79
N VAL A 81 -5.08 5.65 -14.80
CA VAL A 81 -3.67 5.92 -15.14
C VAL A 81 -3.47 7.39 -15.48
N GLU A 82 -4.27 7.94 -16.41
CA GLU A 82 -4.18 9.37 -16.77
C GLU A 82 -4.32 10.27 -15.56
N ARG A 83 -5.32 10.02 -14.68
CA ARG A 83 -5.52 10.81 -13.45
C ARG A 83 -4.30 10.76 -12.55
N MET A 84 -3.70 9.58 -12.36
CA MET A 84 -2.49 9.43 -11.55
C MET A 84 -1.33 10.24 -12.14
N LEU A 85 -1.05 10.09 -13.42
CA LEU A 85 0.07 10.75 -14.09
C LEU A 85 -0.06 12.27 -14.02
N ARG A 86 -1.23 12.80 -14.41
CA ARG A 86 -1.48 14.24 -14.40
C ARG A 86 -1.49 14.84 -12.99
N GLY A 87 -1.94 14.11 -11.99
CA GLY A 87 -1.90 14.50 -10.58
C GLY A 87 -0.51 14.50 -9.94
N SER A 88 0.47 13.85 -10.57
CA SER A 88 1.78 13.58 -9.96
C SER A 88 2.56 14.86 -9.60
N ARG A 89 2.49 15.90 -10.44
CA ARG A 89 3.18 17.18 -10.17
C ARG A 89 2.59 17.88 -8.96
N GLU A 90 1.27 18.01 -8.91
CA GLU A 90 0.54 18.60 -7.78
C GLU A 90 0.91 17.87 -6.47
N ILE A 91 0.94 16.55 -6.48
CA ILE A 91 1.27 15.75 -5.29
C ILE A 91 2.71 15.99 -4.82
N ILE A 92 3.69 16.00 -5.73
CA ILE A 92 5.09 16.25 -5.35
C ILE A 92 5.25 17.68 -4.80
N ASP A 93 4.60 18.67 -5.42
CA ASP A 93 4.65 20.05 -4.96
C ASP A 93 3.98 20.20 -3.57
N ASP A 94 2.86 19.51 -3.31
CA ASP A 94 2.22 19.43 -1.99
C ASP A 94 3.14 18.79 -0.93
N LEU A 95 3.82 17.68 -1.27
CA LEU A 95 4.74 17.01 -0.36
C LEU A 95 5.92 17.91 0.02
N ILE A 96 6.48 18.63 -0.96
CA ILE A 96 7.55 19.62 -0.70
C ILE A 96 7.02 20.74 0.20
N ALA A 97 5.83 21.25 -0.07
CA ALA A 97 5.19 22.27 0.76
C ALA A 97 4.92 21.80 2.20
N CYS A 98 4.64 20.49 2.37
CA CYS A 98 4.53 19.86 3.69
C CYS A 98 5.87 19.69 4.41
N GLY A 99 7.01 19.85 3.70
CA GLY A 99 8.36 19.70 4.26
C GLY A 99 9.03 18.37 3.97
N VAL A 100 8.61 17.61 2.95
CA VAL A 100 9.32 16.40 2.47
C VAL A 100 10.60 16.82 1.78
N ASP A 101 11.71 16.22 2.21
CA ASP A 101 13.04 16.45 1.67
C ASP A 101 13.37 15.40 0.58
N PHE A 102 13.21 15.79 -0.69
CA PHE A 102 13.64 14.98 -1.82
C PHE A 102 15.08 15.34 -2.23
N ALA A 103 15.81 14.34 -2.71
CA ALA A 103 17.15 14.54 -3.27
C ALA A 103 17.15 15.63 -4.35
N ARG A 104 18.20 16.47 -4.35
CA ARG A 104 18.34 17.59 -5.26
C ARG A 104 19.69 17.55 -5.97
N GLN A 105 19.73 18.14 -7.16
CA GLN A 105 20.96 18.40 -7.90
C GLN A 105 21.70 19.62 -7.33
N ALA A 106 22.91 19.84 -7.77
CA ALA A 106 23.73 20.98 -7.32
C ALA A 106 23.11 22.36 -7.59
N ASP A 107 22.24 22.46 -8.60
CA ASP A 107 21.49 23.67 -8.95
C ASP A 107 20.19 23.87 -8.13
N GLY A 108 19.91 22.94 -7.19
CA GLY A 108 18.70 22.96 -6.34
C GLY A 108 17.47 22.35 -6.99
N SER A 109 17.50 21.93 -8.24
CA SER A 109 16.42 21.19 -8.89
C SER A 109 16.28 19.78 -8.32
N LEU A 110 15.08 19.14 -8.47
CA LEU A 110 14.87 17.77 -8.03
C LEU A 110 15.79 16.80 -8.78
N ALA A 111 16.45 15.91 -8.06
CA ALA A 111 17.13 14.78 -8.63
C ALA A 111 16.12 13.67 -8.96
N TYR A 112 16.37 12.93 -10.04
CA TYR A 112 15.52 11.83 -10.48
C TYR A 112 16.35 10.58 -10.71
N THR A 113 15.81 9.45 -10.25
CA THR A 113 16.36 8.11 -10.56
C THR A 113 15.44 7.33 -11.48
N ARG A 114 15.93 6.19 -11.98
CA ARG A 114 15.19 5.25 -12.82
C ARG A 114 15.17 3.87 -12.17
N GLU A 115 14.02 3.20 -12.23
CA GLU A 115 13.85 1.79 -11.84
C GLU A 115 13.46 0.95 -13.05
N GLY A 116 13.47 -0.37 -12.90
CA GLY A 116 13.07 -1.30 -13.95
C GLY A 116 11.66 -1.03 -14.50
N GLY A 117 11.48 -1.23 -15.79
CA GLY A 117 10.24 -0.96 -16.51
C GLY A 117 10.03 0.49 -16.93
N HIS A 118 10.82 1.44 -16.43
CA HIS A 118 10.78 2.85 -16.86
C HIS A 118 11.71 3.13 -18.04
N THR A 119 11.24 3.88 -19.03
CA THR A 119 12.05 4.38 -20.16
C THR A 119 12.92 5.56 -19.74
N SER A 120 12.42 6.44 -18.85
CA SER A 120 13.09 7.68 -18.43
C SER A 120 13.22 7.78 -16.91
N ALA A 121 14.21 8.54 -16.42
CA ALA A 121 14.35 8.88 -15.01
C ALA A 121 13.27 9.89 -14.61
N ARG A 122 12.32 9.47 -13.77
CA ARG A 122 11.18 10.29 -13.30
C ARG A 122 10.81 10.08 -11.83
N ILE A 123 11.64 9.38 -11.09
CA ILE A 123 11.38 8.99 -9.71
C ILE A 123 12.10 9.93 -8.77
N CYS A 124 11.33 10.70 -7.98
CA CYS A 124 11.84 11.49 -6.85
C CYS A 124 12.09 10.54 -5.67
N TYR A 125 13.18 10.76 -4.93
CA TYR A 125 13.61 9.87 -3.86
C TYR A 125 14.26 10.64 -2.71
N HIS A 126 14.39 9.98 -1.57
CA HIS A 126 15.17 10.41 -0.41
C HIS A 126 15.98 9.19 0.06
N GLU A 127 17.23 9.10 -0.33
CA GLU A 127 18.08 7.92 -0.10
C GLU A 127 17.31 6.62 -0.47
N ASP A 128 17.44 5.57 0.33
CA ASP A 128 16.65 4.33 0.25
C ASP A 128 15.52 4.26 1.30
N CYS A 129 14.98 5.42 1.68
CA CYS A 129 13.96 5.53 2.74
C CYS A 129 12.86 6.56 2.42
N THR A 130 12.57 6.78 1.15
CA THR A 130 11.58 7.77 0.66
C THR A 130 10.22 7.63 1.34
N GLY A 131 9.75 6.40 1.53
CA GLY A 131 8.48 6.15 2.19
C GLY A 131 8.45 6.59 3.65
N SER A 132 9.55 6.38 4.39
CA SER A 132 9.64 6.81 5.79
C SER A 132 9.70 8.34 5.91
N GLU A 133 10.39 9.01 4.98
CA GLU A 133 10.43 10.48 4.93
C GLU A 133 9.02 11.04 4.67
N ILE A 134 8.37 10.64 3.58
CA ILE A 134 7.02 11.10 3.23
C ILE A 134 6.03 10.82 4.38
N THR A 135 6.00 9.57 4.88
CA THR A 135 5.03 9.18 5.91
C THR A 135 5.26 9.93 7.22
N SER A 136 6.53 10.16 7.63
CA SER A 136 6.85 10.89 8.85
C SER A 136 6.46 12.37 8.75
N VAL A 137 6.69 13.00 7.59
CA VAL A 137 6.30 14.38 7.34
C VAL A 137 4.76 14.53 7.37
N LEU A 138 4.04 13.69 6.63
CA LEU A 138 2.59 13.71 6.63
C LEU A 138 2.01 13.46 8.03
N MET A 139 2.60 12.54 8.79
CA MET A 139 2.20 12.24 10.17
C MET A 139 2.31 13.48 11.06
N ARG A 140 3.46 14.18 11.04
CA ARG A 140 3.66 15.42 11.80
C ARG A 140 2.63 16.49 11.43
N ASN A 141 2.33 16.62 10.13
CA ASN A 141 1.32 17.57 9.65
C ASN A 141 -0.09 17.19 10.11
N VAL A 142 -0.46 15.91 10.10
CA VAL A 142 -1.75 15.43 10.62
C VAL A 142 -1.85 15.64 12.14
N GLU A 143 -0.80 15.34 12.90
CA GLU A 143 -0.75 15.51 14.35
C GLU A 143 -0.91 16.98 14.79
N SER A 144 -0.53 17.93 13.91
CA SER A 144 -0.72 19.37 14.16
C SER A 144 -2.17 19.84 13.97
N LYS A 145 -3.02 19.07 13.29
CA LYS A 145 -4.42 19.42 13.02
C LYS A 145 -5.32 19.17 14.24
N LYS A 146 -5.97 20.22 14.74
CA LYS A 146 -6.86 20.14 15.94
C LYS A 146 -8.13 19.32 15.72
N ASN A 147 -8.58 19.20 14.48
CA ASN A 147 -9.79 18.47 14.09
C ASN A 147 -9.53 16.99 13.77
N VAL A 148 -8.27 16.55 13.71
CA VAL A 148 -7.89 15.16 13.43
C VAL A 148 -7.39 14.47 14.70
N ARG A 149 -7.87 13.27 14.92
CA ARG A 149 -7.43 12.41 16.02
C ARG A 149 -6.89 11.10 15.49
N ILE A 150 -5.69 10.71 15.88
CA ILE A 150 -5.13 9.38 15.63
C ILE A 150 -5.34 8.49 16.85
N ALA A 151 -5.93 7.31 16.63
CA ALA A 151 -6.18 6.30 17.66
C ALA A 151 -5.43 4.99 17.33
N PRO A 152 -4.20 4.80 17.85
CA PRO A 152 -3.47 3.56 17.68
C PRO A 152 -4.06 2.43 18.54
N GLN A 153 -3.83 1.18 18.09
CA GLN A 153 -4.33 -0.03 18.74
C GLN A 153 -5.87 -0.09 18.78
N VAL A 154 -6.50 0.43 17.72
CA VAL A 154 -7.93 0.28 17.46
C VAL A 154 -8.08 -0.53 16.17
N ILE A 155 -8.69 -1.70 16.28
CA ILE A 155 -8.83 -2.68 15.22
C ILE A 155 -10.23 -2.59 14.63
N MET A 156 -10.35 -2.39 13.30
CA MET A 156 -11.62 -2.53 12.60
C MET A 156 -12.05 -4.00 12.64
N LEU A 157 -13.25 -4.26 13.09
CA LEU A 157 -13.86 -5.60 13.11
C LEU A 157 -14.96 -5.75 12.08
N ASP A 158 -15.69 -4.67 11.77
CA ASP A 158 -16.75 -4.71 10.78
C ASP A 158 -17.19 -3.30 10.35
N ILE A 159 -18.02 -3.24 9.30
CA ILE A 159 -18.71 -2.03 8.83
C ILE A 159 -20.11 -2.01 9.44
N ILE A 160 -20.56 -0.83 9.90
CA ILE A 160 -21.95 -0.59 10.28
C ILE A 160 -22.68 -0.05 9.05
N GLU A 161 -23.69 -0.76 8.57
CA GLU A 161 -24.43 -0.40 7.35
C GLU A 161 -25.92 -0.73 7.48
N ASP A 162 -26.76 -0.05 6.73
CA ASP A 162 -28.21 -0.25 6.64
C ASP A 162 -28.66 -0.99 5.35
N GLY A 163 -27.68 -1.52 4.60
CA GLY A 163 -27.88 -2.17 3.30
C GLY A 163 -27.56 -1.26 2.11
N GLU A 164 -27.63 0.05 2.28
CA GLU A 164 -27.33 1.05 1.25
C GLU A 164 -26.19 1.99 1.65
N ASN A 165 -26.10 2.34 2.94
CA ASN A 165 -25.16 3.33 3.42
C ASN A 165 -24.29 2.79 4.55
N CYS A 166 -22.99 3.06 4.46
CA CYS A 166 -22.09 2.92 5.59
C CYS A 166 -22.35 4.03 6.61
N SER A 167 -22.49 3.67 7.88
CA SER A 167 -22.74 4.59 9.01
C SER A 167 -21.69 4.50 10.12
N GLY A 168 -20.53 3.90 9.80
CA GLY A 168 -19.38 3.77 10.71
C GLY A 168 -18.83 2.37 10.82
N LEU A 169 -18.15 2.09 11.93
CA LEU A 169 -17.38 0.87 12.15
C LEU A 169 -17.66 0.23 13.50
N VAL A 170 -17.61 -1.10 13.53
CA VAL A 170 -17.39 -1.88 14.75
C VAL A 170 -15.89 -2.00 14.94
N VAL A 171 -15.38 -1.60 16.09
CA VAL A 171 -13.95 -1.63 16.40
C VAL A 171 -13.65 -2.32 17.73
N TYR A 172 -12.47 -2.91 17.84
CA TYR A 172 -11.92 -3.37 19.11
C TYR A 172 -10.84 -2.41 19.59
N ASP A 173 -11.07 -1.78 20.73
CA ASP A 173 -10.06 -0.96 21.40
C ASP A 173 -9.19 -1.87 22.28
N VAL A 174 -7.96 -2.12 21.83
CA VAL A 174 -7.04 -3.05 22.49
C VAL A 174 -6.68 -2.59 23.90
N LYS A 175 -6.52 -1.27 24.09
CA LYS A 175 -6.20 -0.71 25.42
C LYS A 175 -7.35 -0.81 26.40
N ALA A 176 -8.56 -0.51 25.92
CA ALA A 176 -9.77 -0.62 26.72
C ALA A 176 -10.27 -2.06 26.86
N LYS A 177 -9.75 -3.01 26.04
CA LYS A 177 -10.20 -4.41 25.95
C LYS A 177 -11.72 -4.52 25.70
N LYS A 178 -12.25 -3.68 24.82
CA LYS A 178 -13.69 -3.57 24.57
C LYS A 178 -13.99 -3.39 23.09
N VAL A 179 -15.07 -4.00 22.65
CA VAL A 179 -15.75 -3.68 21.39
C VAL A 179 -16.47 -2.34 21.54
N LYS A 180 -16.38 -1.51 20.51
CA LYS A 180 -17.04 -0.20 20.45
C LYS A 180 -17.65 0.03 19.08
N LEU A 181 -18.74 0.79 19.05
CA LEU A 181 -19.28 1.36 17.83
C LEU A 181 -18.71 2.76 17.66
N VAL A 182 -18.17 3.03 16.47
CA VAL A 182 -17.72 4.36 16.06
C VAL A 182 -18.57 4.77 14.87
N ARG A 183 -19.56 5.62 15.12
CA ARG A 183 -20.43 6.15 14.06
C ARG A 183 -19.68 7.19 13.24
N ALA A 184 -19.97 7.23 11.93
CA ALA A 184 -19.37 8.18 11.01
C ALA A 184 -20.34 8.54 9.89
N ASP A 185 -20.27 9.80 9.42
CA ASP A 185 -21.00 10.21 8.23
C ASP A 185 -20.36 9.63 6.96
N TYR A 186 -19.03 9.47 6.96
CA TYR A 186 -18.26 8.83 5.90
C TYR A 186 -17.13 7.98 6.49
N THR A 187 -16.83 6.86 5.83
CA THR A 187 -15.73 5.97 6.19
C THR A 187 -14.78 5.79 5.02
N VAL A 188 -13.47 5.89 5.28
CA VAL A 188 -12.42 5.72 4.26
C VAL A 188 -11.54 4.52 4.66
N LEU A 189 -11.50 3.51 3.81
CA LEU A 189 -10.60 2.36 3.93
C LEU A 189 -9.26 2.70 3.29
N ALA A 190 -8.21 2.78 4.10
CA ALA A 190 -6.83 3.05 3.72
C ALA A 190 -5.87 2.10 4.47
N SER A 191 -6.30 0.85 4.64
CA SER A 191 -5.69 -0.14 5.55
C SER A 191 -4.53 -0.91 4.93
N GLY A 192 -4.14 -0.59 3.70
CA GLY A 192 -3.13 -1.30 2.93
C GLY A 192 -3.63 -2.62 2.33
N GLY A 193 -2.72 -3.43 1.83
CA GLY A 193 -3.02 -4.65 1.10
C GLY A 193 -3.23 -5.88 1.98
N ILE A 194 -2.85 -7.03 1.42
CA ILE A 194 -3.08 -8.37 2.00
C ILE A 194 -1.79 -9.10 2.39
N GLY A 195 -0.62 -8.51 2.13
CA GLY A 195 0.67 -9.20 2.21
C GLY A 195 1.00 -9.79 3.58
N GLY A 196 0.52 -9.17 4.67
CA GLY A 196 0.69 -9.69 6.04
C GLY A 196 -0.01 -11.02 6.31
N ALA A 197 -0.95 -11.44 5.45
CA ALA A 197 -1.60 -12.74 5.52
C ALA A 197 -0.68 -13.91 5.08
N PHE A 198 0.42 -13.62 4.36
CA PHE A 198 1.34 -14.62 3.79
C PHE A 198 2.61 -14.77 4.60
N THR A 199 3.22 -15.95 4.54
CA THR A 199 4.43 -16.24 5.31
C THR A 199 5.66 -15.53 4.75
N ASN A 200 5.83 -15.53 3.41
CA ASN A 200 6.97 -14.90 2.75
C ASN A 200 6.55 -13.55 2.15
N THR A 201 6.78 -12.48 2.89
CA THR A 201 6.31 -11.13 2.54
C THR A 201 7.25 -10.04 3.02
N THR A 202 7.31 -8.93 2.27
CA THR A 202 8.00 -7.70 2.67
C THR A 202 7.10 -6.78 3.51
N ASN A 203 5.80 -7.08 3.62
CA ASN A 203 4.81 -6.25 4.31
C ASN A 203 4.80 -6.45 5.82
N PHE A 204 4.33 -5.47 6.57
CA PHE A 204 4.02 -5.64 7.98
C PHE A 204 2.95 -6.71 8.19
N ARG A 205 3.12 -7.57 9.19
CA ARG A 205 2.15 -8.63 9.54
C ARG A 205 0.77 -8.09 9.92
N ALA A 206 0.68 -6.83 10.31
CA ALA A 206 -0.56 -6.17 10.65
C ALA A 206 -1.41 -5.82 9.42
N VAL A 207 -0.79 -5.73 8.23
CA VAL A 207 -1.45 -5.44 6.94
C VAL A 207 -1.94 -6.76 6.35
N SER A 208 -3.05 -7.27 6.87
CA SER A 208 -3.54 -8.64 6.67
C SER A 208 -4.82 -8.76 5.84
N GLY A 209 -5.26 -7.67 5.19
CA GLY A 209 -6.42 -7.69 4.29
C GLY A 209 -7.78 -7.71 4.98
N ASP A 210 -7.86 -7.37 6.26
CA ASP A 210 -9.12 -7.44 7.01
C ASP A 210 -10.23 -6.61 6.35
N ALA A 211 -9.93 -5.39 5.86
CA ALA A 211 -10.92 -4.55 5.19
C ALA A 211 -11.45 -5.18 3.89
N VAL A 212 -10.59 -5.87 3.13
CA VAL A 212 -10.98 -6.58 1.91
C VAL A 212 -11.92 -7.75 2.26
N ALA A 213 -11.57 -8.55 3.28
CA ALA A 213 -12.41 -9.65 3.74
C ALA A 213 -13.77 -9.17 4.29
N ILE A 214 -13.80 -8.06 5.03
CA ILE A 214 -15.02 -7.43 5.53
C ILE A 214 -15.90 -6.96 4.35
N CYS A 215 -15.31 -6.30 3.36
CA CYS A 215 -16.03 -5.85 2.17
C CYS A 215 -16.64 -7.01 1.40
N LEU A 216 -15.90 -8.08 1.15
CA LEU A 216 -16.45 -9.31 0.54
C LEU A 216 -17.65 -9.84 1.32
N LYS A 217 -17.51 -9.97 2.64
CA LYS A 217 -18.56 -10.50 3.51
C LYS A 217 -19.81 -9.61 3.56
N ARG A 218 -19.64 -8.29 3.37
CA ARG A 218 -20.72 -7.30 3.32
C ARG A 218 -21.30 -7.08 1.92
N GLY A 219 -20.81 -7.80 0.89
CA GLY A 219 -21.24 -7.65 -0.49
C GLY A 219 -20.79 -6.34 -1.13
N VAL A 220 -19.76 -5.69 -0.56
CA VAL A 220 -19.07 -4.59 -1.22
C VAL A 220 -18.11 -5.18 -2.26
N ARG A 221 -18.20 -4.74 -3.50
CA ARG A 221 -17.43 -5.30 -4.63
C ARG A 221 -15.93 -5.27 -4.38
N VAL A 222 -15.28 -6.39 -4.65
CA VAL A 222 -13.83 -6.57 -4.65
C VAL A 222 -13.39 -7.07 -6.03
N ASP A 223 -12.40 -6.41 -6.61
CA ASP A 223 -11.87 -6.77 -7.93
C ASP A 223 -10.45 -7.32 -7.84
N ASN A 224 -10.11 -8.19 -8.79
CA ASN A 224 -8.74 -8.66 -9.05
C ASN A 224 -8.00 -9.17 -7.80
N ILE A 225 -8.70 -9.90 -6.91
CA ILE A 225 -8.14 -10.33 -5.63
C ILE A 225 -6.87 -11.19 -5.78
N ASN A 226 -6.68 -11.84 -6.93
CA ASN A 226 -5.49 -12.63 -7.27
C ASN A 226 -4.35 -11.81 -7.90
N TYR A 227 -4.51 -10.47 -8.07
CA TYR A 227 -3.45 -9.62 -8.61
C TYR A 227 -2.48 -9.24 -7.48
N ILE A 228 -1.49 -10.08 -7.27
CA ILE A 228 -0.48 -9.92 -6.21
C ILE A 228 0.89 -9.83 -6.87
N GLN A 229 1.60 -8.74 -6.63
CA GLN A 229 2.97 -8.56 -7.07
C GLN A 229 3.95 -9.21 -6.10
N VAL A 230 4.84 -10.03 -6.63
CA VAL A 230 5.97 -10.60 -5.93
C VAL A 230 7.23 -9.83 -6.30
N HIS A 231 7.96 -9.32 -5.30
CA HIS A 231 9.24 -8.66 -5.54
C HIS A 231 10.34 -9.72 -5.68
N PRO A 232 11.20 -9.65 -6.72
CA PRO A 232 12.19 -10.70 -6.98
C PRO A 232 13.34 -10.73 -5.97
N THR A 233 13.67 -9.59 -5.33
CA THR A 233 14.88 -9.42 -4.53
C THR A 233 14.57 -8.98 -3.09
N ALA A 234 14.02 -9.87 -2.28
CA ALA A 234 13.99 -9.71 -0.82
C ALA A 234 15.19 -10.46 -0.21
N LEU A 235 15.87 -9.84 0.77
CA LEU A 235 17.00 -10.47 1.45
C LEU A 235 16.57 -11.80 2.08
N TYR A 236 17.22 -12.87 1.68
CA TYR A 236 16.92 -14.20 2.22
C TYR A 236 17.46 -14.30 3.65
N SER A 237 16.62 -14.75 4.55
CA SER A 237 16.99 -14.98 5.95
C SER A 237 16.20 -16.18 6.49
N LYS A 238 16.86 -17.04 7.30
CA LYS A 238 16.22 -18.12 8.04
C LYS A 238 15.42 -17.63 9.26
N ARG A 239 15.57 -16.36 9.64
CA ARG A 239 14.81 -15.76 10.75
C ARG A 239 13.33 -15.64 10.38
N ARG A 240 12.45 -15.89 11.34
CA ARG A 240 11.01 -15.66 11.17
C ARG A 240 10.72 -14.16 11.16
N GLY A 241 9.76 -13.73 10.34
CA GLY A 241 9.32 -12.34 10.31
C GLY A 241 9.13 -11.83 8.88
N ARG A 242 9.05 -10.51 8.79
CA ARG A 242 9.00 -9.79 7.53
C ARG A 242 10.34 -9.89 6.80
N ARG A 243 10.30 -10.09 5.48
CA ARG A 243 11.51 -10.05 4.64
C ARG A 243 11.93 -8.61 4.43
N PHE A 244 13.23 -8.36 4.46
CA PHE A 244 13.75 -7.05 4.10
C PHE A 244 13.83 -6.92 2.59
N LEU A 245 13.24 -5.84 2.05
CA LEU A 245 13.32 -5.55 0.62
C LEU A 245 14.71 -5.03 0.28
N ILE A 246 15.31 -5.54 -0.80
CA ILE A 246 16.40 -4.85 -1.48
C ILE A 246 15.78 -4.17 -2.70
N SER A 247 15.84 -2.84 -2.72
CA SER A 247 15.19 -2.00 -3.73
C SER A 247 15.58 -2.39 -5.15
N GLU A 248 14.66 -2.22 -6.07
CA GLU A 248 14.90 -2.36 -7.49
C GLU A 248 15.92 -1.35 -8.03
N SER A 249 16.00 -0.18 -7.38
CA SER A 249 16.97 0.87 -7.71
C SER A 249 18.42 0.35 -7.68
N VAL A 250 18.75 -0.58 -6.75
CA VAL A 250 20.08 -1.20 -6.70
C VAL A 250 20.43 -1.94 -7.99
N ARG A 251 19.44 -2.62 -8.60
CA ARG A 251 19.61 -3.25 -9.91
C ARG A 251 19.66 -2.21 -11.03
N GLY A 252 18.89 -1.14 -10.88
CA GLY A 252 18.96 0.04 -11.78
C GLY A 252 20.32 0.70 -11.81
N GLU A 253 21.06 0.66 -10.72
CA GLU A 253 22.43 1.21 -10.61
C GLU A 253 23.54 0.19 -10.91
N GLY A 254 23.17 -1.03 -11.32
CA GLY A 254 24.12 -1.98 -11.91
C GLY A 254 24.37 -3.27 -11.14
N ALA A 255 23.61 -3.55 -10.08
CA ALA A 255 23.72 -4.85 -9.40
C ALA A 255 23.20 -6.00 -10.26
N HIS A 256 23.86 -7.17 -10.19
CA HIS A 256 23.56 -8.35 -11.00
C HIS A 256 22.96 -9.50 -10.19
N LEU A 257 22.08 -10.27 -10.84
CA LEU A 257 21.56 -11.53 -10.31
C LEU A 257 22.41 -12.72 -10.79
N LEU A 258 22.92 -13.50 -9.83
CA LEU A 258 23.84 -14.59 -10.09
C LEU A 258 23.27 -15.94 -9.61
N ASP A 259 23.58 -17.01 -10.35
CA ASP A 259 23.30 -18.40 -9.98
C ASP A 259 24.25 -18.91 -8.87
N LYS A 260 24.14 -20.16 -8.49
CA LYS A 260 25.02 -20.80 -7.49
C LYS A 260 26.51 -20.85 -7.87
N ASN A 261 26.83 -20.70 -9.15
CA ASN A 261 28.20 -20.69 -9.68
C ASN A 261 28.70 -19.26 -9.95
N PHE A 262 27.92 -18.25 -9.50
CA PHE A 262 28.18 -16.82 -9.69
C PHE A 262 28.15 -16.36 -11.15
N ASN A 263 27.39 -17.02 -12.02
CA ASN A 263 27.13 -16.58 -13.38
C ASN A 263 25.82 -15.78 -13.43
N ARG A 264 25.82 -14.66 -14.16
CA ARG A 264 24.62 -13.88 -14.44
C ARG A 264 23.66 -14.69 -15.31
N PHE A 265 22.36 -14.72 -14.98
CA PHE A 265 21.37 -15.58 -15.64
C PHE A 265 20.16 -14.85 -16.22
N THR A 266 20.01 -13.55 -15.98
CA THR A 266 18.86 -12.76 -16.45
C THR A 266 19.25 -11.30 -16.71
N ASP A 267 18.37 -10.58 -17.42
CA ASP A 267 18.41 -9.11 -17.46
C ASP A 267 17.59 -8.55 -16.29
N GLU A 268 18.28 -7.93 -15.36
CA GLU A 268 17.73 -7.44 -14.08
C GLU A 268 16.78 -6.24 -14.23
N LEU A 269 16.78 -5.57 -15.39
CA LEU A 269 15.96 -4.39 -15.67
C LEU A 269 14.60 -4.72 -16.31
N GLN A 270 14.34 -6.00 -16.57
CA GLN A 270 13.02 -6.45 -17.01
C GLN A 270 11.94 -6.18 -15.94
N PRO A 271 10.63 -6.17 -16.29
CA PRO A 271 9.55 -6.06 -15.33
C PRO A 271 9.64 -7.09 -14.19
N ARG A 272 9.13 -6.74 -13.01
CA ARG A 272 9.28 -7.55 -11.78
C ARG A 272 8.79 -8.98 -11.92
N ASP A 273 7.70 -9.20 -12.62
CA ASP A 273 7.13 -10.52 -12.88
C ASP A 273 8.04 -11.38 -13.74
N VAL A 274 8.68 -10.80 -14.77
CA VAL A 274 9.66 -11.49 -15.62
C VAL A 274 10.90 -11.87 -14.81
N VAL A 275 11.46 -10.93 -14.05
CA VAL A 275 12.64 -11.20 -13.19
C VAL A 275 12.29 -12.23 -12.10
N LYS A 276 11.09 -12.15 -11.51
CA LYS A 276 10.62 -13.14 -10.53
C LYS A 276 10.59 -14.55 -11.12
N GLU A 277 10.03 -14.73 -12.32
CA GLU A 277 10.00 -16.05 -12.98
C GLU A 277 11.40 -16.57 -13.27
N ALA A 278 12.31 -15.70 -13.75
CA ALA A 278 13.71 -16.07 -13.98
C ALA A 278 14.40 -16.53 -12.67
N VAL A 279 14.18 -15.81 -11.56
CA VAL A 279 14.72 -16.17 -10.24
C VAL A 279 14.15 -17.51 -9.76
N LEU A 280 12.84 -17.72 -9.84
CA LEU A 280 12.22 -18.99 -9.43
C LEU A 280 12.71 -20.17 -10.27
N ALA A 281 12.85 -20.00 -11.58
CA ALA A 281 13.39 -21.00 -12.47
C ALA A 281 14.86 -21.34 -12.12
N GLN A 282 15.67 -20.31 -11.83
CA GLN A 282 17.06 -20.50 -11.44
C GLN A 282 17.19 -21.19 -10.07
N MET A 283 16.40 -20.78 -9.07
CA MET A 283 16.36 -21.45 -7.76
C MET A 283 16.04 -22.94 -7.90
N LYS A 284 15.05 -23.29 -8.75
CA LYS A 284 14.69 -24.69 -9.03
C LYS A 284 15.85 -25.44 -9.69
N LYS A 285 16.52 -24.84 -10.68
CA LYS A 285 17.68 -25.42 -11.38
C LYS A 285 18.86 -25.65 -10.42
N ASP A 286 19.10 -24.71 -9.51
CA ASP A 286 20.19 -24.76 -8.55
C ASP A 286 19.90 -25.68 -7.35
N GLY A 287 18.63 -26.03 -7.12
CA GLY A 287 18.18 -26.73 -5.90
C GLY A 287 18.39 -25.87 -4.65
N SER A 288 18.21 -24.54 -4.76
CA SER A 288 18.48 -23.55 -3.71
C SER A 288 17.22 -22.78 -3.34
N ASP A 289 17.13 -22.32 -2.09
CA ASP A 289 16.07 -21.43 -1.60
C ASP A 289 16.28 -19.95 -1.95
N PHE A 290 17.38 -19.62 -2.62
CA PHE A 290 17.75 -18.23 -2.98
C PHE A 290 18.66 -18.21 -4.22
N VAL A 291 18.82 -17.02 -4.81
CA VAL A 291 19.88 -16.67 -5.76
C VAL A 291 20.75 -15.58 -5.15
N TRP A 292 21.85 -15.26 -5.79
CA TRP A 292 22.75 -14.22 -5.32
C TRP A 292 22.46 -12.88 -6.00
N LEU A 293 22.50 -11.79 -5.24
CA LEU A 293 22.54 -10.41 -5.76
C LEU A 293 23.94 -9.85 -5.51
N ASP A 294 24.64 -9.52 -6.57
CA ASP A 294 25.97 -8.92 -6.54
C ASP A 294 25.88 -7.40 -6.69
N MET A 295 26.18 -6.68 -5.64
CA MET A 295 26.17 -5.22 -5.59
C MET A 295 27.55 -4.60 -5.85
N ARG A 296 28.63 -5.41 -5.98
CA ARG A 296 30.00 -4.92 -6.20
C ARG A 296 30.21 -4.13 -7.49
N PRO A 297 29.42 -4.33 -8.58
CA PRO A 297 29.52 -3.48 -9.75
C PRO A 297 29.08 -2.03 -9.54
N VAL A 298 28.25 -1.77 -8.49
CA VAL A 298 27.84 -0.41 -8.12
C VAL A 298 28.97 0.25 -7.33
N PRO A 299 29.39 1.49 -7.67
CA PRO A 299 30.43 2.19 -6.93
C PRO A 299 30.11 2.28 -5.44
N ARG A 300 31.15 2.08 -4.58
CA ARG A 300 30.98 2.07 -3.13
C ARG A 300 30.32 3.35 -2.60
N GLU A 301 30.76 4.50 -3.10
CA GLU A 301 30.22 5.81 -2.71
C GLU A 301 28.71 5.93 -3.03
N GLU A 302 28.28 5.37 -4.15
CA GLU A 302 26.86 5.32 -4.54
C GLU A 302 26.07 4.38 -3.63
N LEU A 303 26.60 3.19 -3.32
CA LEU A 303 25.94 2.29 -2.37
C LEU A 303 25.78 2.91 -0.98
N GLU A 304 26.82 3.59 -0.47
CA GLU A 304 26.81 4.23 0.85
C GLU A 304 25.88 5.46 0.89
N SER A 305 25.78 6.22 -0.19
CA SER A 305 24.96 7.44 -0.26
C SER A 305 23.50 7.18 -0.66
N HIS A 306 23.28 6.28 -1.61
CA HIS A 306 21.92 6.02 -2.13
C HIS A 306 21.19 4.91 -1.36
N PHE A 307 21.91 3.94 -0.76
CA PHE A 307 21.33 2.74 -0.16
C PHE A 307 21.85 2.44 1.27
N PRO A 308 21.96 3.44 2.15
CA PRO A 308 22.56 3.26 3.47
C PRO A 308 21.83 2.23 4.34
N GLN A 309 20.48 2.13 4.22
CA GLN A 309 19.69 1.14 4.97
C GLN A 309 19.90 -0.28 4.43
N ILE A 310 20.08 -0.45 3.13
CA ILE A 310 20.37 -1.75 2.50
C ILE A 310 21.75 -2.23 2.94
N VAL A 311 22.79 -1.37 2.86
CA VAL A 311 24.15 -1.67 3.32
C VAL A 311 24.13 -2.10 4.79
N LYS A 312 23.49 -1.29 5.65
CA LYS A 312 23.36 -1.58 7.08
C LYS A 312 22.66 -2.91 7.32
N ARG A 313 21.54 -3.17 6.62
CA ARG A 313 20.78 -4.40 6.83
C ARG A 313 21.50 -5.65 6.35
N CYS A 314 22.23 -5.58 5.25
CA CYS A 314 23.11 -6.67 4.81
C CYS A 314 24.15 -7.01 5.88
N ALA A 315 24.80 -5.99 6.44
CA ALA A 315 25.79 -6.16 7.51
C ALA A 315 25.18 -6.78 8.80
N GLU A 316 23.96 -6.39 9.19
CA GLU A 316 23.24 -6.99 10.34
C GLU A 316 22.90 -8.48 10.13
N GLU A 317 22.73 -8.93 8.88
CA GLU A 317 22.54 -10.35 8.53
C GLU A 317 23.87 -11.08 8.26
N GLY A 318 25.01 -10.39 8.39
CA GLY A 318 26.36 -10.97 8.26
C GLY A 318 26.95 -10.92 6.85
N TYR A 319 26.42 -10.08 5.97
CA TYR A 319 26.89 -9.92 4.60
C TYR A 319 27.53 -8.55 4.39
N ASP A 320 28.78 -8.52 3.97
CA ASP A 320 29.46 -7.32 3.47
C ASP A 320 29.21 -7.20 1.97
N CYS A 321 28.23 -6.38 1.58
CA CYS A 321 27.81 -6.21 0.18
C CYS A 321 28.88 -5.55 -0.73
N PHE A 322 29.95 -5.00 -0.14
CA PHE A 322 31.08 -4.45 -0.90
C PHE A 322 32.08 -5.53 -1.36
N THR A 323 32.10 -6.67 -0.67
CA THR A 323 33.09 -7.71 -0.91
C THR A 323 32.49 -9.04 -1.37
N GLN A 324 31.18 -9.26 -1.11
CA GLN A 324 30.50 -10.50 -1.47
C GLN A 324 29.06 -10.28 -1.93
N PRO A 325 28.49 -11.16 -2.78
CA PRO A 325 27.09 -11.15 -3.11
C PRO A 325 26.23 -11.48 -1.88
N VAL A 326 24.97 -11.01 -1.88
CA VAL A 326 24.00 -11.28 -0.81
C VAL A 326 22.88 -12.22 -1.32
N PRO A 327 22.36 -13.13 -0.47
CA PRO A 327 21.30 -14.05 -0.89
C PRO A 327 19.96 -13.32 -0.96
N VAL A 328 19.21 -13.50 -2.06
CA VAL A 328 17.88 -12.92 -2.27
C VAL A 328 16.90 -13.97 -2.77
N ALA A 329 15.63 -13.80 -2.41
CA ALA A 329 14.54 -14.66 -2.85
C ALA A 329 13.26 -13.84 -3.08
N PRO A 330 12.35 -14.31 -3.96
CA PRO A 330 11.08 -13.65 -4.19
C PRO A 330 10.20 -13.61 -2.92
N ALA A 331 9.51 -12.49 -2.71
CA ALA A 331 8.57 -12.32 -1.60
C ALA A 331 7.36 -11.50 -2.03
N ILE A 332 6.18 -11.81 -1.49
CA ILE A 332 4.96 -11.01 -1.70
C ILE A 332 5.23 -9.59 -1.25
N HIS A 333 4.84 -8.62 -2.11
CA HIS A 333 5.25 -7.24 -1.92
C HIS A 333 4.11 -6.22 -2.05
N TYR A 334 3.25 -6.33 -3.07
CA TYR A 334 2.19 -5.35 -3.32
C TYR A 334 0.92 -6.03 -3.83
N PHE A 335 -0.24 -5.48 -3.45
CA PHE A 335 -1.55 -5.97 -3.84
C PHE A 335 -2.20 -4.99 -4.81
N MET A 336 -2.41 -5.39 -6.08
CA MET A 336 -3.04 -4.56 -7.11
C MET A 336 -4.55 -4.75 -7.19
N GLY A 337 -5.08 -5.83 -6.59
CA GLY A 337 -6.50 -6.03 -6.38
C GLY A 337 -7.03 -5.24 -5.19
N GLY A 338 -8.27 -5.50 -4.78
CA GLY A 338 -8.84 -4.88 -3.58
C GLY A 338 -10.27 -4.46 -3.72
N VAL A 339 -10.72 -3.66 -2.78
CA VAL A 339 -12.07 -3.09 -2.79
C VAL A 339 -12.22 -2.21 -4.03
N TYR A 340 -13.23 -2.51 -4.87
CA TYR A 340 -13.53 -1.67 -6.04
C TYR A 340 -13.68 -0.20 -5.61
N SER A 341 -13.07 0.69 -6.35
CA SER A 341 -13.30 2.13 -6.22
C SER A 341 -13.33 2.84 -7.56
N ASP A 342 -14.19 3.85 -7.66
CA ASP A 342 -14.19 4.76 -8.79
C ASP A 342 -13.00 5.76 -8.71
N LEU A 343 -12.90 6.65 -9.68
CA LEU A 343 -11.85 7.68 -9.72
C LEU A 343 -11.86 8.64 -8.51
N ASN A 344 -12.93 8.71 -7.76
CA ASN A 344 -13.08 9.53 -6.57
C ASN A 344 -12.94 8.70 -5.26
N GLY A 345 -12.59 7.43 -5.36
CA GLY A 345 -12.45 6.53 -4.22
C GLY A 345 -13.76 5.96 -3.70
N ARG A 346 -14.91 6.17 -4.36
CA ARG A 346 -16.20 5.63 -3.92
C ARG A 346 -16.28 4.15 -4.19
N THR A 347 -16.77 3.38 -3.21
CA THR A 347 -17.06 1.97 -3.35
C THR A 347 -18.51 1.73 -3.84
N THR A 348 -18.95 0.47 -3.92
CA THR A 348 -20.35 0.14 -4.22
C THR A 348 -21.30 0.33 -3.03
N LEU A 349 -20.79 0.58 -1.82
CA LEU A 349 -21.59 0.95 -0.66
C LEU A 349 -21.50 2.46 -0.44
N ASN A 350 -22.64 3.14 -0.43
CA ASN A 350 -22.68 4.58 -0.22
C ASN A 350 -21.96 4.98 1.08
N ARG A 351 -21.30 6.15 1.09
CA ARG A 351 -20.56 6.70 2.23
C ARG A 351 -19.33 5.89 2.66
N LEU A 352 -18.99 4.83 1.90
CA LEU A 352 -17.77 4.05 2.07
C LEU A 352 -16.83 4.34 0.90
N TYR A 353 -15.61 4.75 1.23
CA TYR A 353 -14.53 5.01 0.29
C TYR A 353 -13.39 4.02 0.52
N ALA A 354 -12.63 3.73 -0.53
CA ALA A 354 -11.40 2.96 -0.45
C ALA A 354 -10.30 3.64 -1.27
N VAL A 355 -9.10 3.77 -0.68
CA VAL A 355 -7.95 4.46 -1.29
C VAL A 355 -6.63 3.75 -0.97
N GLY A 356 -5.62 3.96 -1.80
CA GLY A 356 -4.33 3.31 -1.70
C GLY A 356 -4.43 1.81 -1.91
N GLU A 357 -3.48 1.04 -1.42
CA GLU A 357 -3.37 -0.41 -1.65
C GLU A 357 -4.57 -1.24 -1.14
N THR A 358 -5.51 -0.64 -0.41
CA THR A 358 -6.77 -1.29 -0.03
C THR A 358 -7.74 -1.38 -1.20
N CYS A 359 -7.64 -0.46 -2.17
CA CYS A 359 -8.57 -0.38 -3.29
C CYS A 359 -8.02 -0.94 -4.58
N CYS A 360 -8.94 -1.36 -5.45
CA CYS A 360 -8.70 -1.65 -6.86
C CYS A 360 -9.38 -0.59 -7.73
N ASN A 361 -8.66 0.46 -8.09
CA ASN A 361 -9.09 1.50 -9.04
C ASN A 361 -8.62 1.22 -10.48
N GLY A 362 -7.85 0.14 -10.66
CA GLY A 362 -7.36 -0.31 -11.95
C GLY A 362 -6.10 0.39 -12.46
N VAL A 363 -5.46 1.30 -11.69
CA VAL A 363 -4.22 1.97 -12.12
C VAL A 363 -3.12 0.99 -12.48
N HIS A 364 -2.97 -0.07 -11.71
CA HIS A 364 -1.80 -0.95 -11.82
C HIS A 364 -1.98 -2.15 -12.75
N GLY A 365 -3.21 -2.44 -13.20
CA GLY A 365 -3.47 -3.64 -13.97
C GLY A 365 -3.00 -4.89 -13.22
N LYS A 366 -2.41 -5.85 -13.93
CA LYS A 366 -1.98 -7.13 -13.39
C LYS A 366 -0.60 -7.09 -12.71
N ASN A 367 0.21 -6.07 -13.00
CA ASN A 367 1.54 -5.90 -12.42
C ASN A 367 1.89 -4.41 -12.33
N ARG A 368 2.28 -3.95 -11.15
CA ARG A 368 2.54 -2.54 -10.86
C ARG A 368 3.90 -2.10 -11.36
N LEU A 369 3.95 -0.98 -12.10
CA LEU A 369 5.19 -0.28 -12.38
C LEU A 369 5.81 0.23 -11.07
N ALA A 370 7.12 0.10 -10.92
CA ALA A 370 7.84 0.55 -9.74
C ALA A 370 7.58 2.03 -9.42
N SER A 371 7.58 2.40 -8.15
CA SER A 371 7.38 3.77 -7.64
C SER A 371 6.05 4.47 -7.97
N ASN A 372 5.07 3.75 -8.58
CA ASN A 372 3.71 4.26 -8.80
C ASN A 372 2.80 4.13 -7.57
N SER A 373 3.09 3.25 -6.60
CA SER A 373 2.17 2.96 -5.49
C SER A 373 1.94 4.13 -4.53
N LEU A 374 3.02 4.84 -4.16
CA LEU A 374 2.89 6.02 -3.29
C LEU A 374 2.14 7.14 -4.00
N LEU A 375 2.41 7.31 -5.31
CA LEU A 375 1.73 8.33 -6.12
C LEU A 375 0.24 8.04 -6.25
N GLU A 376 -0.13 6.80 -6.62
CA GLU A 376 -1.52 6.36 -6.68
C GLU A 376 -2.23 6.63 -5.36
N SER A 377 -1.64 6.17 -4.26
CA SER A 377 -2.20 6.34 -2.92
C SER A 377 -2.48 7.79 -2.56
N LEU A 378 -1.57 8.71 -2.92
CA LEU A 378 -1.69 10.13 -2.60
C LEU A 378 -2.70 10.86 -3.52
N VAL A 379 -2.67 10.58 -4.83
CA VAL A 379 -3.58 11.19 -5.81
C VAL A 379 -5.03 10.82 -5.49
N PHE A 380 -5.33 9.53 -5.31
CA PHE A 380 -6.70 9.07 -5.07
C PHE A 380 -7.19 9.38 -3.66
N ALA A 381 -6.32 9.42 -2.65
CA ALA A 381 -6.69 9.90 -1.32
C ALA A 381 -7.09 11.38 -1.32
N LYS A 382 -6.37 12.22 -2.07
CA LYS A 382 -6.73 13.63 -2.28
C LYS A 382 -8.05 13.77 -3.04
N SER A 383 -8.27 12.93 -4.06
CA SER A 383 -9.54 12.89 -4.82
C SER A 383 -10.71 12.50 -3.92
N ALA A 384 -10.57 11.48 -3.08
CA ALA A 384 -11.60 11.04 -2.14
C ALA A 384 -11.93 12.14 -1.10
N ALA A 385 -10.93 12.82 -0.55
CA ALA A 385 -11.15 13.92 0.40
C ALA A 385 -11.90 15.09 -0.25
N LYS A 386 -11.52 15.49 -1.48
CA LYS A 386 -12.22 16.53 -2.27
C LYS A 386 -13.66 16.11 -2.57
N ASP A 387 -13.89 14.84 -2.92
CA ASP A 387 -15.23 14.35 -3.21
C ASP A 387 -16.11 14.30 -1.96
N ILE A 388 -15.62 13.77 -0.83
CA ILE A 388 -16.31 13.79 0.46
C ILE A 388 -16.70 15.25 0.82
N ALA A 389 -15.77 16.19 0.71
CA ALA A 389 -16.05 17.59 1.01
C ALA A 389 -17.17 18.18 0.13
N LYS A 390 -17.20 17.82 -1.15
CA LYS A 390 -18.21 18.26 -2.12
C LYS A 390 -19.60 17.71 -1.85
N VAL A 391 -19.69 16.39 -1.49
CA VAL A 391 -20.98 15.69 -1.31
C VAL A 391 -21.40 15.56 0.14
N TYR A 392 -20.69 16.24 1.06
CA TYR A 392 -20.89 16.10 2.48
C TYR A 392 -22.35 16.35 2.91
N CYS A 393 -22.95 15.33 3.49
CA CYS A 393 -24.29 15.39 4.07
C CYS A 393 -24.29 14.56 5.37
N PRO A 394 -24.48 15.15 6.54
CA PRO A 394 -24.42 14.43 7.81
C PRO A 394 -25.60 13.47 7.95
N LEU A 395 -25.33 12.31 8.56
CA LEU A 395 -26.38 11.38 8.99
C LEU A 395 -27.12 11.95 10.21
N THR A 396 -28.43 11.89 10.18
CA THR A 396 -29.26 12.27 11.31
C THR A 396 -29.15 11.27 12.46
N MET A 397 -29.46 11.71 13.69
CA MET A 397 -29.47 10.81 14.85
C MET A 397 -30.50 9.69 14.67
N ALA A 398 -31.61 9.92 13.99
CA ALA A 398 -32.62 8.91 13.67
C ALA A 398 -32.03 7.80 12.78
N GLN A 399 -31.34 8.17 11.69
CA GLN A 399 -30.65 7.21 10.81
C GLN A 399 -29.59 6.39 11.55
N LEU A 400 -28.76 7.05 12.38
CA LEU A 400 -27.74 6.36 13.16
C LEU A 400 -28.32 5.39 14.20
N SER A 401 -29.45 5.74 14.83
CA SER A 401 -30.12 4.93 15.85
C SER A 401 -30.94 3.77 15.27
N ALA A 402 -31.36 3.88 14.01
CA ALA A 402 -32.11 2.83 13.32
C ALA A 402 -31.25 1.58 13.10
N VAL A 403 -29.94 1.74 12.89
CA VAL A 403 -29.00 0.62 12.68
C VAL A 403 -28.58 0.05 14.03
N LYS A 404 -29.21 -1.04 14.44
CA LYS A 404 -28.85 -1.78 15.65
C LYS A 404 -27.71 -2.76 15.32
N VAL A 405 -26.70 -2.79 16.18
CA VAL A 405 -25.56 -3.71 16.06
C VAL A 405 -25.47 -4.54 17.34
N ASP A 406 -25.55 -5.85 17.21
CA ASP A 406 -25.25 -6.75 18.32
C ASP A 406 -23.72 -6.87 18.48
N ILE A 407 -23.17 -6.19 19.48
CA ILE A 407 -21.72 -6.19 19.75
C ILE A 407 -21.23 -7.50 20.38
N SER A 408 -22.12 -8.37 20.87
CA SER A 408 -21.74 -9.62 21.52
C SER A 408 -21.07 -10.61 20.55
N VAL A 409 -21.47 -10.57 19.26
CA VAL A 409 -20.90 -11.42 18.20
C VAL A 409 -19.41 -11.11 17.92
N TYR A 410 -18.93 -9.95 18.38
CA TYR A 410 -17.52 -9.52 18.22
C TYR A 410 -16.68 -9.75 19.47
N SER A 411 -17.16 -10.53 20.45
CA SER A 411 -16.44 -10.78 21.71
C SER A 411 -15.08 -11.43 21.54
N ASP A 412 -14.94 -12.39 20.60
CA ASP A 412 -13.66 -13.01 20.24
C ASP A 412 -13.07 -12.37 18.97
N TYR A 413 -12.52 -11.17 19.12
CA TYR A 413 -11.94 -10.45 17.99
C TYR A 413 -10.77 -11.19 17.33
N LYS A 414 -10.03 -12.05 18.06
CA LYS A 414 -8.91 -12.81 17.50
C LYS A 414 -9.39 -13.86 16.53
N LYS A 415 -10.43 -14.62 16.91
CA LYS A 415 -11.07 -15.59 16.03
C LYS A 415 -11.61 -14.92 14.77
N ILE A 416 -12.26 -13.76 14.91
CA ILE A 416 -12.78 -12.98 13.77
C ILE A 416 -11.67 -12.63 12.78
N LEU A 417 -10.51 -12.16 13.25
CA LEU A 417 -9.38 -11.83 12.38
C LEU A 417 -8.78 -13.08 11.72
N GLU A 418 -8.77 -14.23 12.40
CA GLU A 418 -8.37 -15.51 11.80
C GLU A 418 -9.36 -15.96 10.73
N ASP A 419 -10.66 -15.80 10.97
CA ASP A 419 -11.70 -16.13 10.00
C ASP A 419 -11.61 -15.23 8.76
N TYR A 420 -11.39 -13.93 8.91
CA TYR A 420 -11.14 -13.02 7.77
C TYR A 420 -9.92 -13.44 6.94
N LYS A 421 -8.87 -13.90 7.60
CA LYS A 421 -7.71 -14.45 6.89
C LYS A 421 -8.05 -15.72 6.09
N LYS A 422 -8.87 -16.61 6.64
CA LYS A 422 -9.36 -17.81 5.93
C LYS A 422 -10.25 -17.43 4.76
N ASP A 423 -11.19 -16.48 4.95
CA ASP A 423 -12.06 -15.98 3.90
C ASP A 423 -11.25 -15.39 2.73
N LEU A 424 -10.20 -14.62 3.06
CA LEU A 424 -9.29 -14.06 2.06
C LEU A 424 -8.57 -15.15 1.26
N HIS A 425 -8.02 -16.17 1.91
CA HIS A 425 -7.36 -17.28 1.22
C HIS A 425 -8.36 -18.11 0.40
N GLY A 426 -9.58 -18.29 0.89
CA GLY A 426 -10.64 -18.95 0.12
C GLY A 426 -11.05 -18.16 -1.12
N ALA A 427 -11.15 -16.83 -1.01
CA ALA A 427 -11.45 -15.96 -2.15
C ALA A 427 -10.31 -15.95 -3.18
N LEU A 428 -9.06 -15.99 -2.75
CA LEU A 428 -7.90 -16.13 -3.64
C LEU A 428 -7.96 -17.45 -4.43
N ALA A 429 -8.22 -18.57 -3.76
CA ALA A 429 -8.33 -19.87 -4.43
C ALA A 429 -9.46 -19.88 -5.48
N LEU A 430 -10.62 -19.29 -5.17
CA LEU A 430 -11.72 -19.15 -6.13
C LEU A 430 -11.33 -18.30 -7.35
N ALA A 431 -10.61 -17.19 -7.13
CA ALA A 431 -10.16 -16.32 -8.21
C ALA A 431 -9.11 -17.00 -9.10
N GLU A 432 -8.23 -17.83 -8.55
CA GLU A 432 -7.26 -18.64 -9.29
C GLU A 432 -7.97 -19.70 -10.16
N GLU A 433 -9.13 -20.19 -9.73
CA GLU A 433 -10.00 -21.08 -10.50
C GLU A 433 -10.87 -20.33 -11.54
N GLY A 434 -10.72 -19.02 -11.67
CA GLY A 434 -11.51 -18.17 -12.58
C GLY A 434 -12.96 -17.94 -12.12
N LYS A 435 -13.29 -18.17 -10.85
CA LYS A 435 -14.62 -17.97 -10.28
C LYS A 435 -14.81 -16.55 -9.75
N ASP A 436 -16.02 -16.01 -9.90
CA ASP A 436 -16.37 -14.70 -9.36
C ASP A 436 -16.47 -14.73 -7.83
N VAL A 437 -15.56 -14.01 -7.16
CA VAL A 437 -15.50 -13.95 -5.71
C VAL A 437 -16.68 -13.17 -5.10
N ASN A 438 -17.22 -12.17 -5.81
CA ASN A 438 -18.33 -11.35 -5.33
C ASN A 438 -19.62 -12.16 -5.23
N ILE A 439 -19.84 -13.11 -6.14
CA ILE A 439 -21.00 -14.01 -6.11
C ILE A 439 -20.86 -15.03 -4.98
N ASN A 440 -19.65 -15.56 -4.76
CA ASN A 440 -19.43 -16.64 -3.79
C ASN A 440 -19.38 -16.16 -2.35
N TYR A 441 -18.94 -14.91 -2.09
CA TYR A 441 -18.85 -14.29 -0.77
C TYR A 441 -19.92 -13.22 -0.53
N GLY A 442 -20.52 -12.65 -1.57
CA GLY A 442 -21.62 -11.71 -1.47
C GLY A 442 -22.79 -12.32 -0.70
N ARG A 443 -23.62 -11.46 -0.09
CA ARG A 443 -24.73 -11.80 0.82
C ARG A 443 -25.38 -13.15 0.49
N LYS A 444 -24.93 -14.23 1.11
CA LYS A 444 -25.69 -15.47 1.18
C LYS A 444 -26.83 -15.26 2.17
N GLY A 445 -27.99 -14.87 1.67
CA GLY A 445 -29.27 -14.94 2.37
C GLY A 445 -29.39 -13.97 3.55
N GLN A 446 -30.08 -12.88 3.36
CA GLN A 446 -31.01 -12.41 4.38
C GLN A 446 -32.32 -13.19 4.23
#